data_84bcdcd5cde47957a6d9381f80d405f9
#
_entry.id   84bcdcd5cde47957a6d9381f80d405f9
#
_cell.length_a   1.000
_cell.length_b   1.000
_cell.length_c   1.000
_cell.angle_alpha   90.00
_cell.angle_beta   90.00
_cell.angle_gamma   90.00
#
_symmetry.space_group_name_H-M   'P 1'
#
loop_
_entity.id
_entity.type
_entity.pdbx_description
1 polymer ?
#
loop_
_entity_poly.entity_id
_entity_poly.type
_entity_poly.pdbx_seq_one_letter_code
_entity_poly.pdbx_strand_id
1 'polypeptide(L)'
;LLADTDDHAMAFTAAYDGARKALVAVLAAEGLRVRPVGGAHRNTGIAAAGFVKDSALGEFEWMRQVRNATEYPDDDRPTATNQDVAEAIAAAVQIVDVCAEYVRRDG
;
A
#
# COMPACT_ATOMS: atom_id res chain seq x y z
N LEU A 1 -6.67 -20.37 17.45
CA LEU A 1 -7.91 -19.85 16.90
C LEU A 1 -7.73 -19.52 15.43
N LEU A 2 -8.71 -19.84 14.66
CA LEU A 2 -8.76 -19.50 13.24
C LEU A 2 -8.49 -18.02 13.02
N ALA A 3 -8.87 -17.21 13.98
CA ALA A 3 -8.81 -15.78 13.90
C ALA A 3 -7.41 -15.24 13.70
N ASP A 4 -6.36 -15.89 14.24
CA ASP A 4 -5.03 -15.31 14.24
C ASP A 4 -4.47 -15.14 12.83
N THR A 5 -4.55 -16.18 12.00
CA THR A 5 -4.04 -16.11 10.63
C THR A 5 -4.91 -15.19 9.77
N ASP A 6 -6.23 -15.30 9.91
CA ASP A 6 -7.15 -14.46 9.16
C ASP A 6 -7.02 -13.00 9.57
N ASP A 7 -6.83 -12.74 10.87
CA ASP A 7 -6.66 -11.38 11.38
C ASP A 7 -5.39 -10.73 10.83
N HIS A 8 -4.31 -11.51 10.71
CA HIS A 8 -3.06 -10.98 10.13
C HIS A 8 -3.25 -10.59 8.66
N ALA A 9 -3.90 -11.47 7.89
CA ALA A 9 -4.16 -11.18 6.48
C ALA A 9 -5.07 -9.96 6.32
N MET A 10 -6.11 -9.87 7.14
CA MET A 10 -7.04 -8.75 7.11
C MET A 10 -6.35 -7.45 7.52
N ALA A 11 -5.54 -7.49 8.58
CA ALA A 11 -4.81 -6.31 9.03
C ALA A 11 -3.82 -5.83 7.98
N PHE A 12 -3.11 -6.75 7.33
CA PHE A 12 -2.19 -6.40 6.27
C PHE A 12 -2.94 -5.76 5.10
N THR A 13 -4.05 -6.38 4.67
CA THR A 13 -4.84 -5.87 3.57
C THR A 13 -5.40 -4.48 3.88
N ALA A 14 -5.86 -4.26 5.12
CA ALA A 14 -6.37 -2.95 5.53
C ALA A 14 -5.27 -1.88 5.47
N ALA A 15 -4.07 -2.22 5.95
CA ALA A 15 -2.92 -1.30 5.89
C ALA A 15 -2.56 -0.98 4.44
N TYR A 16 -2.51 -1.99 3.60
CA TYR A 16 -2.21 -1.83 2.18
C TYR A 16 -3.26 -0.94 1.50
N ASP A 17 -4.54 -1.20 1.75
CA ASP A 17 -5.62 -0.40 1.16
C ASP A 17 -5.57 1.05 1.61
N GLY A 18 -5.23 1.30 2.87
CA GLY A 18 -5.05 2.66 3.37
C GLY A 18 -3.94 3.40 2.64
N ALA A 19 -2.80 2.72 2.47
CA ALA A 19 -1.67 3.29 1.73
C ALA A 19 -2.06 3.55 0.27
N ARG A 20 -2.71 2.59 -0.37
CA ARG A 20 -3.14 2.73 -1.77
C ARG A 20 -4.08 3.92 -1.95
N LYS A 21 -5.04 4.07 -1.05
CA LYS A 21 -5.98 5.19 -1.11
C LYS A 21 -5.27 6.53 -0.95
N ALA A 22 -4.25 6.58 -0.10
CA ALA A 22 -3.46 7.80 0.07
C ALA A 22 -2.72 8.16 -1.22
N LEU A 23 -2.15 7.16 -1.89
CA LEU A 23 -1.47 7.37 -3.17
C LEU A 23 -2.46 7.84 -4.25
N VAL A 24 -3.65 7.24 -4.30
CA VAL A 24 -4.70 7.66 -5.22
C VAL A 24 -5.10 9.12 -4.97
N ALA A 25 -5.16 9.53 -3.70
CA ALA A 25 -5.49 10.90 -3.33
C ALA A 25 -4.46 11.88 -3.88
N VAL A 26 -3.16 11.52 -3.84
CA VAL A 26 -2.11 12.35 -4.44
C VAL A 26 -2.34 12.53 -5.93
N LEU A 27 -2.62 11.42 -6.63
CA LEU A 27 -2.88 11.48 -8.07
C LEU A 27 -4.14 12.30 -8.38
N ALA A 28 -5.18 12.14 -7.58
CA ALA A 28 -6.41 12.91 -7.75
C ALA A 28 -6.17 14.41 -7.56
N ALA A 29 -5.31 14.77 -6.61
CA ALA A 29 -4.93 16.18 -6.39
C ALA A 29 -4.22 16.75 -7.62
N GLU A 30 -3.54 15.88 -8.39
CA GLU A 30 -2.88 16.28 -9.63
C GLU A 30 -3.78 16.09 -10.87
N GLY A 31 -5.05 15.74 -10.66
CA GLY A 31 -6.00 15.55 -11.75
C GLY A 31 -5.84 14.25 -12.51
N LEU A 32 -5.19 13.26 -11.91
CA LEU A 32 -4.88 12.00 -12.59
C LEU A 32 -5.69 10.85 -12.03
N ARG A 33 -5.95 9.86 -12.91
CA ARG A 33 -6.59 8.61 -12.54
C ARG A 33 -5.83 7.45 -13.14
N VAL A 34 -5.65 6.40 -12.36
CA VAL A 34 -5.06 5.17 -12.87
C VAL A 34 -6.17 4.30 -13.44
N ARG A 35 -5.98 3.83 -14.68
CA ARG A 35 -6.96 2.98 -15.34
C ARG A 35 -7.04 1.62 -14.62
N PRO A 36 -8.25 1.04 -14.50
CA PRO A 36 -8.42 -0.26 -13.85
C PRO A 36 -8.00 -1.41 -14.78
N VAL A 37 -6.71 -1.49 -15.06
CA VAL A 37 -6.11 -2.52 -15.92
C VAL A 37 -5.09 -3.31 -15.11
N GLY A 38 -4.56 -4.38 -15.69
CA GLY A 38 -3.50 -5.15 -15.04
C GLY A 38 -2.35 -4.24 -14.63
N GLY A 39 -1.88 -4.39 -13.39
CA GLY A 39 -0.81 -3.56 -12.86
C GLY A 39 -1.26 -2.20 -12.32
N ALA A 40 -2.57 -1.97 -12.16
CA ALA A 40 -3.09 -0.68 -11.70
C ALA A 40 -2.49 -0.27 -10.35
N HIS A 41 -2.37 -1.20 -9.39
CA HIS A 41 -1.80 -0.88 -8.08
C HIS A 41 -0.32 -0.50 -8.19
N ARG A 42 0.44 -1.23 -9.00
CA ARG A 42 1.84 -0.91 -9.21
C ARG A 42 1.99 0.44 -9.88
N ASN A 43 1.16 0.73 -10.87
CA ASN A 43 1.18 1.99 -11.59
C ASN A 43 0.81 3.16 -10.67
N THR A 44 -0.13 2.95 -9.74
CA THR A 44 -0.49 3.96 -8.74
C THR A 44 0.73 4.33 -7.91
N GLY A 45 1.47 3.34 -7.41
CA GLY A 45 2.67 3.59 -6.61
C GLY A 45 3.74 4.34 -7.39
N ILE A 46 4.01 3.92 -8.62
CA ILE A 46 5.02 4.54 -9.47
C ILE A 46 4.65 6.00 -9.77
N ALA A 47 3.40 6.25 -10.16
CA ALA A 47 2.95 7.58 -10.50
C ALA A 47 3.00 8.53 -9.29
N ALA A 48 2.52 8.07 -8.13
CA ALA A 48 2.55 8.87 -6.92
C ALA A 48 3.97 9.21 -6.50
N ALA A 49 4.90 8.27 -6.65
CA ALA A 49 6.32 8.50 -6.32
C ALA A 49 6.94 9.56 -7.23
N GLY A 50 6.35 9.83 -8.39
CA GLY A 50 6.79 10.91 -9.26
C GLY A 50 6.48 12.28 -8.68
N PHE A 51 5.45 12.39 -7.87
CA PHE A 51 5.05 13.66 -7.24
C PHE A 51 5.58 13.78 -5.82
N VAL A 52 5.49 12.71 -5.03
CA VAL A 52 5.93 12.71 -3.63
C VAL A 52 7.30 12.06 -3.55
N LYS A 53 8.33 12.87 -3.35
CA LYS A 53 9.72 12.40 -3.31
C LYS A 53 10.10 12.02 -1.89
N ASP A 54 9.52 10.92 -1.41
CA ASP A 54 9.77 10.43 -0.06
C ASP A 54 10.02 8.92 -0.09
N SER A 55 11.00 8.48 0.69
CA SER A 55 11.38 7.07 0.75
C SER A 55 10.25 6.17 1.26
N ALA A 56 9.29 6.73 2.00
CA ALA A 56 8.16 5.97 2.50
C ALA A 56 7.37 5.32 1.36
N LEU A 57 7.30 5.97 0.21
CA LEU A 57 6.56 5.41 -0.93
C LEU A 57 7.22 4.18 -1.51
N GLY A 58 8.51 3.99 -1.28
CA GLY A 58 9.22 2.80 -1.70
C GLY A 58 8.71 1.53 -1.01
N GLU A 59 8.11 1.67 0.17
CA GLU A 59 7.58 0.53 0.90
C GLU A 59 6.32 -0.06 0.25
N PHE A 60 5.64 0.70 -0.60
CA PHE A 60 4.39 0.24 -1.21
C PHE A 60 4.58 -0.99 -2.08
N GLU A 61 5.71 -1.09 -2.77
CA GLU A 61 5.95 -2.22 -3.68
C GLU A 61 6.06 -3.55 -2.92
N TRP A 62 6.81 -3.58 -1.81
CA TRP A 62 6.89 -4.83 -1.05
C TRP A 62 5.56 -5.16 -0.40
N MET A 63 4.81 -4.15 0.04
CA MET A 63 3.46 -4.36 0.58
C MET A 63 2.57 -5.01 -0.47
N ARG A 64 2.64 -4.54 -1.72
CA ARG A 64 1.87 -5.12 -2.82
C ARG A 64 2.25 -6.58 -3.05
N GLN A 65 3.54 -6.89 -3.00
CA GLN A 65 4.00 -8.25 -3.19
C GLN A 65 3.52 -9.18 -2.08
N VAL A 66 3.59 -8.74 -0.84
CA VAL A 66 3.12 -9.55 0.30
C VAL A 66 1.60 -9.71 0.24
N ARG A 67 0.88 -8.65 -0.11
CA ARG A 67 -0.58 -8.74 -0.25
C ARG A 67 -0.97 -9.77 -1.31
N ASN A 68 -0.29 -9.77 -2.44
CA ASN A 68 -0.54 -10.75 -3.50
C ASN A 68 -0.24 -12.17 -3.03
N ALA A 69 0.86 -12.36 -2.31
CA ALA A 69 1.20 -13.67 -1.76
C ALA A 69 0.16 -14.15 -0.74
N THR A 70 -0.44 -13.22 0.00
CA THR A 70 -1.46 -13.53 1.00
C THR A 70 -2.79 -13.92 0.34
N GLU A 71 -3.18 -13.20 -0.73
CA GLU A 71 -4.43 -13.49 -1.44
C GLU A 71 -4.34 -14.70 -2.37
N TYR A 72 -3.16 -14.94 -2.92
CA TYR A 72 -2.91 -16.02 -3.85
C TYR A 72 -1.77 -16.89 -3.32
N PRO A 73 -2.02 -17.62 -2.21
CA PRO A 73 -0.95 -18.37 -1.56
C PRO A 73 -0.39 -19.43 -2.50
N ASP A 74 0.92 -19.52 -2.49
CA ASP A 74 1.68 -20.50 -3.23
C ASP A 74 2.56 -21.24 -2.22
N ASP A 75 2.87 -22.52 -2.48
CA ASP A 75 3.71 -23.31 -1.59
C ASP A 75 5.07 -22.67 -1.34
N ASP A 76 5.57 -21.90 -2.29
CA ASP A 76 6.87 -21.26 -2.19
C ASP A 76 6.83 -19.87 -1.56
N ARG A 77 5.63 -19.35 -1.25
CA ARG A 77 5.50 -17.99 -0.71
C ARG A 77 4.80 -18.02 0.63
N PRO A 78 5.45 -17.55 1.68
CA PRO A 78 4.80 -17.49 2.99
C PRO A 78 3.70 -16.44 3.01
N THR A 79 2.64 -16.72 3.78
CA THR A 79 1.63 -15.72 4.07
C THR A 79 2.21 -14.65 4.99
N ALA A 80 1.50 -13.52 5.13
CA ALA A 80 1.94 -12.44 5.99
C ALA A 80 2.15 -12.92 7.43
N THR A 81 3.28 -12.58 8.01
CA THR A 81 3.61 -12.88 9.40
C THR A 81 3.21 -11.71 10.30
N ASN A 82 3.29 -11.92 11.63
CA ASN A 82 3.10 -10.83 12.59
C ASN A 82 4.04 -9.66 12.31
N GLN A 83 5.29 -9.96 11.99
CA GLN A 83 6.27 -8.94 11.69
C GLN A 83 5.92 -8.20 10.41
N ASP A 84 5.49 -8.91 9.37
CA ASP A 84 5.06 -8.29 8.12
C ASP A 84 3.89 -7.33 8.36
N VAL A 85 2.93 -7.73 9.18
CA VAL A 85 1.77 -6.89 9.51
C VAL A 85 2.23 -5.63 10.24
N ALA A 86 3.11 -5.77 11.24
CA ALA A 86 3.60 -4.62 12.00
C ALA A 86 4.36 -3.66 11.09
N GLU A 87 5.21 -4.17 10.21
CA GLU A 87 5.96 -3.35 9.26
C GLU A 87 5.04 -2.67 8.25
N ALA A 88 4.01 -3.40 7.79
CA ALA A 88 3.04 -2.85 6.85
C ALA A 88 2.23 -1.71 7.46
N ILE A 89 1.82 -1.87 8.72
CA ILE A 89 1.07 -0.82 9.42
C ILE A 89 1.95 0.42 9.57
N ALA A 90 3.20 0.25 9.98
CA ALA A 90 4.13 1.36 10.13
C ALA A 90 4.38 2.06 8.79
N ALA A 91 4.59 1.28 7.73
CA ALA A 91 4.81 1.83 6.40
C ALA A 91 3.56 2.57 5.89
N ALA A 92 2.37 1.99 6.12
CA ALA A 92 1.12 2.59 5.70
C ALA A 92 0.89 3.94 6.40
N VAL A 93 1.16 4.01 7.68
CA VAL A 93 1.03 5.27 8.43
C VAL A 93 1.95 6.34 7.83
N GLN A 94 3.19 5.98 7.54
CA GLN A 94 4.13 6.92 6.93
C GLN A 94 3.66 7.37 5.55
N ILE A 95 3.19 6.44 4.72
CA ILE A 95 2.69 6.78 3.38
C ILE A 95 1.49 7.71 3.49
N VAL A 96 0.54 7.40 4.37
CA VAL A 96 -0.66 8.21 4.57
C VAL A 96 -0.26 9.62 5.04
N ASP A 97 0.64 9.72 6.01
CA ASP A 97 1.06 11.02 6.56
C ASP A 97 1.77 11.86 5.49
N VAL A 98 2.68 11.26 4.73
CA VAL A 98 3.43 11.96 3.69
C VAL A 98 2.50 12.42 2.57
N CYS A 99 1.57 11.55 2.16
CA CYS A 99 0.61 11.88 1.11
C CYS A 99 -0.38 12.95 1.57
N ALA A 100 -0.85 12.87 2.80
CA ALA A 100 -1.76 13.87 3.37
C ALA A 100 -1.10 15.25 3.43
N GLU A 101 0.18 15.28 3.81
CA GLU A 101 0.94 16.52 3.82
C GLU A 101 1.08 17.10 2.42
N TYR A 102 1.37 16.25 1.44
CA TYR A 102 1.48 16.67 0.05
C TYR A 102 0.17 17.28 -0.45
N VAL A 103 -0.95 16.59 -0.23
CA VAL A 103 -2.26 17.06 -0.69
C VAL A 103 -2.63 18.37 -0.02
N ARG A 104 -2.34 18.50 1.28
CA ARG A 104 -2.64 19.70 2.03
C ARG A 104 -1.85 20.91 1.52
N ARG A 105 -0.56 20.72 1.19
CA ARG A 105 0.29 21.79 0.67
C ARG A 105 -0.11 22.22 -0.73
N ASP A 106 -0.49 21.23 -1.54
CA ASP A 106 -0.80 21.48 -2.94
C ASP A 106 -2.24 22.00 -3.13
N GLY A 107 -3.06 21.71 -2.15
CA GLY A 107 -4.42 22.20 -2.14
C GLY A 107 -4.49 23.54 -1.48
#